data_d38af829321677082d0e7ef112eca685
#
_entry.id   d38af829321677082d0e7ef112eca685
#
_cell.length_a   1.000
_cell.length_b   1.000
_cell.length_c   1.000
_cell.angle_alpha   90.00
_cell.angle_beta   90.00
_cell.angle_gamma   90.00
#
_symmetry.space_group_name_H-M   'P 1'
#
loop_
_entity.id
_entity.type
_entity.pdbx_description
1 polymer ?
#
loop_
_entity_poly.entity_id
_entity_poly.type
_entity_poly.pdbx_seq_one_letter_code
_entity_poly.pdbx_strand_id
1 'polypeptide(L)'
;MVDVVLSWPAWARAQRGLGASARACLRELASLADDRGAAIVEISWLAETTDRSRRTVWRGLAELEDRALIVREERREAGHRASSRFQLVRDPAGAVERTRDRMQSLGVVVDVFTGGAVDPDDNEGLRAVLVEACQAGWVGQGASRLAVTLLEHGPKQFGRLAVRQARFEGETVSDALADVLTLAWLEARASAASMIRARRPWAVWSRAVECAVAEESLASLEDRNAVTAMGVVPEGGSPLAGGAGELYVGIDELTGPFVRVIDALREAGMPSTLAWAGSVRIAQIAAHVSVANAHTMAARDATLASLGVSPRAARAWMTLLVGSRRGTVSNALDADQKSLAEQAAVVA
;
A
#
# COMPACT_ATOMS: atom_id res chain seq x y z
N MET A 1 -32.52 -3.06 -5.76
CA MET A 1 -32.19 -4.41 -5.23
C MET A 1 -31.12 -4.16 -4.18
N VAL A 2 -31.43 -4.37 -2.90
CA VAL A 2 -30.46 -4.15 -1.81
C VAL A 2 -29.48 -5.32 -1.87
N ASP A 3 -28.22 -5.07 -2.23
CA ASP A 3 -27.16 -6.08 -2.12
C ASP A 3 -27.06 -6.50 -0.66
N VAL A 4 -27.49 -7.71 -0.36
CA VAL A 4 -27.34 -8.30 0.98
C VAL A 4 -25.85 -8.59 1.17
N VAL A 5 -25.16 -7.67 1.81
CA VAL A 5 -23.75 -7.86 2.17
C VAL A 5 -23.67 -9.03 3.16
N LEU A 6 -23.19 -10.17 2.71
CA LEU A 6 -22.98 -11.36 3.53
C LEU A 6 -22.01 -11.03 4.67
N SER A 7 -22.23 -11.57 5.88
CA SER A 7 -21.23 -11.55 6.92
C SER A 7 -19.96 -12.28 6.47
N TRP A 8 -18.77 -11.92 7.02
CA TRP A 8 -17.53 -12.57 6.65
C TRP A 8 -17.56 -14.10 6.75
N PRO A 9 -18.12 -14.71 7.84
CA PRO A 9 -18.28 -16.16 7.90
C PRO A 9 -19.20 -16.74 6.82
N ALA A 10 -20.27 -16.05 6.45
CA ALA A 10 -21.16 -16.49 5.36
C ALA A 10 -20.47 -16.42 4.00
N TRP A 11 -19.76 -15.32 3.74
CA TRP A 11 -18.94 -15.15 2.55
C TRP A 11 -17.85 -16.25 2.43
N ALA A 12 -17.10 -16.54 3.50
CA ALA A 12 -16.08 -17.59 3.49
C ALA A 12 -16.65 -18.97 3.17
N ARG A 13 -17.85 -19.28 3.69
CA ARG A 13 -18.55 -20.54 3.37
C ARG A 13 -18.99 -20.64 1.92
N ALA A 14 -19.28 -19.52 1.28
CA ALA A 14 -19.70 -19.48 -0.13
C ALA A 14 -18.53 -19.70 -1.11
N GLN A 15 -17.26 -19.54 -0.68
CA GLN A 15 -16.11 -19.72 -1.54
C GLN A 15 -15.99 -21.18 -2.02
N ARG A 16 -15.83 -21.36 -3.33
CA ARG A 16 -15.75 -22.67 -4.00
C ARG A 16 -14.34 -22.94 -4.54
N GLY A 17 -14.03 -24.20 -4.80
CA GLY A 17 -12.79 -24.60 -5.43
C GLY A 17 -11.55 -24.53 -4.54
N LEU A 18 -11.68 -24.20 -3.25
CA LEU A 18 -10.56 -24.14 -2.31
C LEU A 18 -10.18 -25.54 -1.81
N GLY A 19 -8.87 -25.76 -1.65
CA GLY A 19 -8.34 -26.93 -0.94
C GLY A 19 -8.83 -26.98 0.52
N ALA A 20 -8.81 -28.15 1.13
CA ALA A 20 -9.33 -28.34 2.49
C ALA A 20 -8.62 -27.46 3.53
N SER A 21 -7.32 -27.22 3.35
CA SER A 21 -6.53 -26.38 4.25
C SER A 21 -6.84 -24.89 4.06
N ALA A 22 -6.90 -24.42 2.83
CA ALA A 22 -7.25 -23.04 2.51
C ALA A 22 -8.66 -22.70 3.01
N ARG A 23 -9.62 -23.61 2.81
CA ARG A 23 -11.00 -23.45 3.30
C ARG A 23 -11.07 -23.37 4.83
N ALA A 24 -10.30 -24.21 5.54
CA ALA A 24 -10.25 -24.16 7.00
C ALA A 24 -9.66 -22.81 7.47
N CYS A 25 -8.50 -22.40 6.94
CA CYS A 25 -7.89 -21.13 7.28
C CYS A 25 -8.82 -19.95 6.98
N LEU A 26 -9.48 -19.95 5.81
CA LEU A 26 -10.39 -18.86 5.44
C LEU A 26 -11.58 -18.73 6.40
N ARG A 27 -12.14 -19.85 6.86
CA ARG A 27 -13.24 -19.83 7.83
C ARG A 27 -12.83 -19.26 9.17
N GLU A 28 -11.66 -19.65 9.66
CA GLU A 28 -11.13 -19.12 10.93
C GLU A 28 -10.81 -17.63 10.82
N LEU A 29 -10.12 -17.21 9.75
CA LEU A 29 -9.87 -15.79 9.51
C LEU A 29 -11.16 -14.97 9.42
N ALA A 30 -12.18 -15.50 8.73
CA ALA A 30 -13.47 -14.84 8.60
C ALA A 30 -14.28 -14.77 9.89
N SER A 31 -14.08 -15.70 10.83
CA SER A 31 -14.72 -15.68 12.15
C SER A 31 -14.14 -14.60 13.08
N LEU A 32 -12.88 -14.23 12.85
CA LEU A 32 -12.15 -13.24 13.63
C LEU A 32 -12.09 -11.86 12.97
N ALA A 33 -12.55 -11.79 11.72
CA ALA A 33 -12.48 -10.55 10.96
C ALA A 33 -13.40 -9.47 11.55
N ASP A 34 -12.88 -8.26 11.64
CA ASP A 34 -13.66 -7.07 11.93
C ASP A 34 -14.62 -6.73 10.77
N ASP A 35 -15.42 -5.68 10.94
CA ASP A 35 -16.39 -5.24 9.92
C ASP A 35 -15.72 -4.91 8.56
N ARG A 36 -14.46 -4.52 8.57
CA ARG A 36 -13.65 -4.23 7.39
C ARG A 36 -12.93 -5.46 6.82
N GLY A 37 -13.10 -6.61 7.43
CA GLY A 37 -12.49 -7.88 7.01
C GLY A 37 -11.05 -8.07 7.44
N ALA A 38 -10.57 -7.34 8.44
CA ALA A 38 -9.23 -7.53 8.97
C ALA A 38 -9.22 -8.50 10.15
N ALA A 39 -8.30 -9.48 10.13
CA ALA A 39 -8.06 -10.41 11.22
C ALA A 39 -6.58 -10.38 11.61
N ILE A 40 -6.27 -10.33 12.91
CA ILE A 40 -4.90 -10.36 13.44
C ILE A 40 -4.71 -11.70 14.15
N VAL A 41 -3.84 -12.55 13.60
CA VAL A 41 -3.71 -13.94 14.05
C VAL A 41 -2.26 -14.42 14.01
N GLU A 42 -1.89 -15.27 14.95
CA GLU A 42 -0.65 -16.04 14.88
C GLU A 42 -0.83 -17.34 14.08
N ILE A 43 0.19 -17.72 13.34
CA ILE A 43 0.18 -18.97 12.55
C ILE A 43 0.08 -20.22 13.47
N SER A 44 0.66 -20.14 14.68
CA SER A 44 0.51 -21.16 15.72
C SER A 44 -0.93 -21.38 16.09
N TRP A 45 -1.66 -20.29 16.35
CA TRP A 45 -3.08 -20.35 16.70
C TRP A 45 -3.93 -20.93 15.56
N LEU A 46 -3.69 -20.48 14.30
CA LEU A 46 -4.36 -21.08 13.13
C LEU A 46 -4.08 -22.58 12.99
N ALA A 47 -2.86 -23.02 13.29
CA ALA A 47 -2.49 -24.44 13.24
C ALA A 47 -3.26 -25.26 14.27
N GLU A 48 -3.36 -24.78 15.50
CA GLU A 48 -4.10 -25.41 16.60
C GLU A 48 -5.60 -25.44 16.30
N THR A 49 -6.20 -24.30 15.94
CA THR A 49 -7.65 -24.18 15.72
C THR A 49 -8.13 -24.98 14.51
N THR A 50 -7.30 -25.09 13.46
CA THR A 50 -7.65 -25.87 12.26
C THR A 50 -7.25 -27.35 12.38
N ASP A 51 -6.61 -27.78 13.49
CA ASP A 51 -6.03 -29.11 13.68
C ASP A 51 -5.10 -29.52 12.53
N ARG A 52 -4.16 -28.62 12.18
CA ARG A 52 -3.24 -28.83 11.07
C ARG A 52 -1.82 -28.42 11.43
N SER A 53 -0.84 -29.03 10.73
CA SER A 53 0.55 -28.61 10.89
C SER A 53 0.75 -27.17 10.39
N ARG A 54 1.70 -26.41 10.96
CA ARG A 54 2.09 -25.08 10.48
C ARG A 54 2.40 -25.07 8.97
N ARG A 55 3.08 -26.11 8.46
CA ARG A 55 3.37 -26.23 7.03
C ARG A 55 2.11 -26.33 6.18
N THR A 56 1.10 -27.03 6.68
CA THR A 56 -0.19 -27.17 6.00
C THR A 56 -0.98 -25.87 6.01
N VAL A 57 -0.94 -25.13 7.13
CA VAL A 57 -1.52 -23.78 7.24
C VAL A 57 -0.86 -22.83 6.26
N TRP A 58 0.48 -22.81 6.19
CA TRP A 58 1.20 -21.98 5.24
C TRP A 58 0.80 -22.23 3.78
N ARG A 59 0.63 -23.51 3.41
CA ARG A 59 0.17 -23.88 2.07
C ARG A 59 -1.26 -23.41 1.80
N GLY A 60 -2.14 -23.52 2.80
CA GLY A 60 -3.51 -23.00 2.69
C GLY A 60 -3.57 -21.49 2.54
N LEU A 61 -2.75 -20.76 3.31
CA LEU A 61 -2.65 -19.31 3.21
C LEU A 61 -2.07 -18.88 1.86
N ALA A 62 -1.05 -19.57 1.35
CA ALA A 62 -0.50 -19.29 0.02
C ALA A 62 -1.55 -19.47 -1.08
N GLU A 63 -2.38 -20.52 -1.02
CA GLU A 63 -3.50 -20.71 -1.95
C GLU A 63 -4.52 -19.56 -1.88
N LEU A 64 -4.81 -19.04 -0.69
CA LEU A 64 -5.71 -17.90 -0.52
C LEU A 64 -5.10 -16.60 -1.05
N GLU A 65 -3.81 -16.38 -0.83
CA GLU A 65 -3.06 -15.24 -1.39
C GLU A 65 -2.99 -15.32 -2.92
N ASP A 66 -2.74 -16.51 -3.50
CA ASP A 66 -2.70 -16.73 -4.95
C ASP A 66 -4.04 -16.46 -5.63
N ARG A 67 -5.15 -16.67 -4.92
CA ARG A 67 -6.51 -16.33 -5.38
C ARG A 67 -6.95 -14.91 -5.02
N ALA A 68 -6.05 -14.11 -4.45
CA ALA A 68 -6.33 -12.78 -3.97
C ALA A 68 -7.51 -12.69 -2.97
N LEU A 69 -7.89 -13.79 -2.32
CA LEU A 69 -8.95 -13.81 -1.29
C LEU A 69 -8.49 -13.23 0.04
N ILE A 70 -7.18 -13.22 0.27
CA ILE A 70 -6.56 -12.56 1.42
C ILE A 70 -5.32 -11.78 0.99
N VAL A 71 -5.05 -10.72 1.75
CA VAL A 71 -3.77 -10.00 1.71
C VAL A 71 -3.13 -10.10 3.09
N ARG A 72 -1.90 -10.59 3.16
CA ARG A 72 -1.15 -10.72 4.41
C ARG A 72 -0.18 -9.56 4.59
N GLU A 73 -0.22 -8.94 5.76
CA GLU A 73 0.73 -7.95 6.22
C GLU A 73 1.52 -8.50 7.41
N GLU A 74 2.84 -8.53 7.30
CA GLU A 74 3.71 -8.89 8.42
C GLU A 74 3.81 -7.70 9.39
N ARG A 75 3.47 -7.93 10.66
CA ARG A 75 3.67 -6.97 11.73
C ARG A 75 4.99 -7.27 12.44
N ARG A 76 5.67 -6.22 12.85
CA ARG A 76 6.84 -6.30 13.72
C ARG A 76 6.59 -5.40 14.93
N GLU A 77 6.73 -5.95 16.11
CA GLU A 77 6.66 -5.21 17.37
C GLU A 77 8.03 -5.29 18.05
N ALA A 78 8.60 -4.16 18.41
CA ALA A 78 9.93 -4.06 19.03
C ALA A 78 11.04 -4.88 18.31
N GLY A 79 11.00 -4.91 16.97
CA GLY A 79 11.96 -5.67 16.15
C GLY A 79 11.69 -7.18 16.02
N HIS A 80 10.73 -7.73 16.77
CA HIS A 80 10.33 -9.14 16.71
C HIS A 80 9.14 -9.34 15.77
N ARG A 81 9.01 -10.54 15.20
CA ARG A 81 7.81 -10.93 14.44
C ARG A 81 6.62 -10.97 15.38
N ALA A 82 5.64 -10.11 15.12
CA ALA A 82 4.35 -10.13 15.79
C ALA A 82 3.34 -10.96 14.98
N SER A 83 2.11 -11.04 15.50
CA SER A 83 0.97 -11.67 14.79
C SER A 83 0.80 -11.05 13.41
N SER A 84 0.55 -11.86 12.39
CA SER A 84 0.27 -11.35 11.04
C SER A 84 -1.14 -10.75 10.97
N ARG A 85 -1.30 -9.65 10.26
CA ARG A 85 -2.61 -9.13 9.88
C ARG A 85 -3.00 -9.71 8.53
N PHE A 86 -4.21 -10.22 8.44
CA PHE A 86 -4.83 -10.73 7.22
C PHE A 86 -6.01 -9.86 6.86
N GLN A 87 -6.05 -9.34 5.66
CA GLN A 87 -7.18 -8.62 5.11
C GLN A 87 -7.93 -9.51 4.13
N LEU A 88 -9.21 -9.76 4.39
CA LEU A 88 -10.11 -10.50 3.50
C LEU A 88 -10.56 -9.60 2.35
N VAL A 89 -10.63 -10.16 1.13
CA VAL A 89 -11.04 -9.47 -0.09
C VAL A 89 -12.29 -10.15 -0.65
N ARG A 90 -13.43 -9.46 -0.65
CA ARG A 90 -14.73 -10.06 -1.02
C ARG A 90 -14.86 -10.41 -2.48
N ASP A 91 -14.38 -9.54 -3.37
CA ASP A 91 -14.57 -9.63 -4.82
C ASP A 91 -13.30 -9.30 -5.60
N PRO A 92 -12.26 -10.15 -5.50
CA PRO A 92 -11.04 -9.93 -6.28
C PRO A 92 -11.28 -10.10 -7.79
N ALA A 93 -12.22 -10.98 -8.20
CA ALA A 93 -12.55 -11.18 -9.60
C ALA A 93 -13.23 -9.96 -10.21
N GLY A 94 -14.16 -9.33 -9.49
CA GLY A 94 -14.79 -8.09 -9.93
C GLY A 94 -13.79 -6.91 -10.01
N ALA A 95 -12.79 -6.86 -9.15
CA ALA A 95 -11.71 -5.88 -9.29
C ALA A 95 -10.95 -6.07 -10.60
N VAL A 96 -10.61 -7.31 -10.95
CA VAL A 96 -9.93 -7.65 -12.21
C VAL A 96 -10.80 -7.29 -13.41
N GLU A 97 -12.11 -7.59 -13.37
CA GLU A 97 -13.04 -7.20 -14.44
C GLU A 97 -13.15 -5.68 -14.60
N ARG A 98 -13.34 -4.94 -13.54
CA ARG A 98 -13.36 -3.46 -13.61
C ARG A 98 -12.06 -2.89 -14.19
N THR A 99 -10.91 -3.48 -13.84
CA THR A 99 -9.62 -3.09 -14.42
C THR A 99 -9.57 -3.42 -15.91
N ARG A 100 -10.06 -4.58 -16.32
CA ARG A 100 -10.16 -4.97 -17.74
C ARG A 100 -11.00 -3.97 -18.54
N ASP A 101 -12.18 -3.62 -18.05
CA ASP A 101 -13.07 -2.65 -18.70
C ASP A 101 -12.38 -1.28 -18.85
N ARG A 102 -11.69 -0.83 -17.82
CA ARG A 102 -10.90 0.42 -17.86
C ARG A 102 -9.76 0.35 -18.88
N MET A 103 -9.04 -0.77 -18.97
CA MET A 103 -7.99 -0.96 -19.97
C MET A 103 -8.57 -0.98 -21.39
N GLN A 104 -9.71 -1.61 -21.60
CA GLN A 104 -10.42 -1.60 -22.89
C GLN A 104 -10.84 -0.18 -23.29
N SER A 105 -11.31 0.63 -22.36
CA SER A 105 -11.62 2.05 -22.61
C SER A 105 -10.37 2.88 -22.98
N LEU A 106 -9.19 2.44 -22.58
CA LEU A 106 -7.89 3.02 -22.97
C LEU A 106 -7.34 2.45 -24.29
N GLY A 107 -8.14 1.64 -25.00
CA GLY A 107 -7.80 1.06 -26.30
C GLY A 107 -6.95 -0.23 -26.25
N VAL A 108 -6.85 -0.86 -25.06
CA VAL A 108 -6.13 -2.13 -24.91
C VAL A 108 -7.06 -3.29 -25.21
N VAL A 109 -6.72 -4.10 -26.22
CA VAL A 109 -7.49 -5.31 -26.58
C VAL A 109 -7.00 -6.47 -25.71
N VAL A 110 -7.77 -6.81 -24.67
CA VAL A 110 -7.40 -7.88 -23.71
C VAL A 110 -7.92 -9.26 -24.15
N ASP A 111 -8.98 -9.32 -24.96
CA ASP A 111 -9.76 -10.56 -25.20
C ASP A 111 -9.27 -11.47 -26.35
N VAL A 112 -8.30 -11.03 -27.14
CA VAL A 112 -7.90 -11.75 -28.39
C VAL A 112 -6.58 -12.50 -28.23
N PHE A 113 -5.98 -12.48 -27.03
CA PHE A 113 -4.64 -12.98 -26.88
C PHE A 113 -4.59 -14.45 -26.44
N THR A 114 -3.97 -15.31 -27.25
CA THR A 114 -3.74 -16.75 -26.96
C THR A 114 -2.45 -17.04 -26.21
N GLY A 115 -1.61 -16.02 -25.95
CA GLY A 115 -0.37 -16.16 -25.19
C GLY A 115 -0.60 -15.93 -23.70
N GLY A 116 -0.10 -16.83 -22.85
CA GLY A 116 -0.23 -16.71 -21.38
C GLY A 116 0.46 -15.47 -20.80
N ALA A 117 0.13 -15.16 -19.54
CA ALA A 117 0.84 -14.16 -18.75
C ALA A 117 2.34 -14.48 -18.63
N VAL A 118 3.13 -13.45 -18.41
CA VAL A 118 4.56 -13.61 -18.10
C VAL A 118 4.71 -13.83 -16.62
N ASP A 119 5.47 -14.86 -16.22
CA ASP A 119 5.77 -15.11 -14.82
C ASP A 119 6.53 -13.89 -14.22
N PRO A 120 6.15 -13.39 -13.03
CA PRO A 120 6.85 -12.29 -12.37
C PRO A 120 8.34 -12.51 -12.14
N ASP A 121 8.80 -13.76 -12.05
CA ASP A 121 10.21 -14.11 -11.92
C ASP A 121 10.94 -14.18 -13.26
N ASP A 122 10.21 -14.24 -14.39
CA ASP A 122 10.78 -14.18 -15.76
C ASP A 122 11.10 -12.72 -16.17
N ASN A 123 12.24 -12.24 -15.74
CA ASN A 123 12.68 -10.88 -16.04
C ASN A 123 12.93 -10.64 -17.53
N GLU A 124 13.36 -11.66 -18.29
CA GLU A 124 13.61 -11.53 -19.73
C GLU A 124 12.31 -11.53 -20.51
N GLY A 125 11.36 -12.40 -20.16
CA GLY A 125 10.04 -12.42 -20.76
C GLY A 125 9.29 -11.11 -20.56
N LEU A 126 9.31 -10.54 -19.34
CA LEU A 126 8.69 -9.24 -19.08
C LEU A 126 9.38 -8.10 -19.86
N ARG A 127 10.72 -8.12 -19.98
CA ARG A 127 11.45 -7.14 -20.74
C ARG A 127 11.10 -7.22 -22.25
N ALA A 128 11.03 -8.43 -22.80
CA ALA A 128 10.67 -8.64 -24.19
C ALA A 128 9.27 -8.09 -24.51
N VAL A 129 8.28 -8.39 -23.63
CA VAL A 129 6.90 -7.89 -23.78
C VAL A 129 6.83 -6.36 -23.67
N LEU A 130 7.59 -5.75 -22.76
CA LEU A 130 7.66 -4.30 -22.62
C LEU A 130 8.26 -3.64 -23.88
N VAL A 131 9.33 -4.23 -24.46
CA VAL A 131 9.93 -3.73 -25.70
C VAL A 131 8.93 -3.81 -26.84
N GLU A 132 8.25 -4.95 -27.00
CA GLU A 132 7.23 -5.14 -28.02
C GLU A 132 6.08 -4.14 -27.88
N ALA A 133 5.56 -3.95 -26.67
CA ALA A 133 4.50 -2.99 -26.37
C ALA A 133 4.93 -1.54 -26.71
N CYS A 134 6.14 -1.14 -26.33
CA CYS A 134 6.70 0.17 -26.65
C CYS A 134 6.84 0.39 -28.16
N GLN A 135 7.39 -0.59 -28.89
CA GLN A 135 7.59 -0.51 -30.33
C GLN A 135 6.27 -0.42 -31.10
N ALA A 136 5.23 -1.09 -30.61
CA ALA A 136 3.88 -1.06 -31.19
C ALA A 136 3.04 0.14 -30.69
N GLY A 137 3.59 1.09 -29.93
CA GLY A 137 2.85 2.24 -29.43
C GLY A 137 1.76 1.87 -28.40
N TRP A 138 1.97 0.82 -27.61
CA TRP A 138 1.06 0.32 -26.59
C TRP A 138 -0.26 -0.25 -27.14
N VAL A 139 -0.21 -0.74 -28.37
CA VAL A 139 -1.30 -1.48 -29.02
C VAL A 139 -0.77 -2.84 -29.49
N GLY A 140 -1.70 -3.77 -29.83
CA GLY A 140 -1.33 -5.08 -30.36
C GLY A 140 -0.85 -6.08 -29.29
N GLN A 141 -0.10 -7.08 -29.73
CA GLN A 141 0.13 -8.31 -28.96
C GLN A 141 0.94 -8.10 -27.68
N GLY A 142 2.00 -7.28 -27.72
CA GLY A 142 2.82 -6.99 -26.55
C GLY A 142 2.03 -6.27 -25.45
N ALA A 143 1.23 -5.27 -25.83
CA ALA A 143 0.36 -4.57 -24.88
C ALA A 143 -0.70 -5.50 -24.26
N SER A 144 -1.37 -6.33 -25.09
CA SER A 144 -2.35 -7.31 -24.63
C SER A 144 -1.72 -8.32 -23.66
N ARG A 145 -0.53 -8.82 -23.97
CA ARG A 145 0.18 -9.76 -23.10
C ARG A 145 0.59 -9.15 -21.78
N LEU A 146 1.03 -7.89 -21.77
CA LEU A 146 1.33 -7.16 -20.53
C LEU A 146 0.07 -6.94 -19.69
N ALA A 147 -1.06 -6.60 -20.34
CA ALA A 147 -2.35 -6.45 -19.66
C ALA A 147 -2.80 -7.77 -19.02
N VAL A 148 -2.73 -8.90 -19.74
CA VAL A 148 -3.02 -10.23 -19.19
C VAL A 148 -2.11 -10.55 -18.01
N THR A 149 -0.81 -10.26 -18.13
CA THR A 149 0.16 -10.43 -17.05
C THR A 149 -0.22 -9.63 -15.80
N LEU A 150 -0.64 -8.38 -15.97
CA LEU A 150 -1.08 -7.54 -14.86
C LEU A 150 -2.39 -8.05 -14.23
N LEU A 151 -3.36 -8.46 -15.03
CA LEU A 151 -4.64 -8.96 -14.52
C LEU A 151 -4.49 -10.30 -13.78
N GLU A 152 -3.54 -11.15 -14.19
CA GLU A 152 -3.29 -12.45 -13.56
C GLU A 152 -2.44 -12.32 -12.28
N HIS A 153 -1.35 -11.57 -12.32
CA HIS A 153 -0.39 -11.49 -11.23
C HIS A 153 -0.53 -10.23 -10.36
N GLY A 154 -1.12 -9.17 -10.91
CA GLY A 154 -1.27 -7.88 -10.23
C GLY A 154 -2.02 -7.96 -8.90
N PRO A 155 -3.15 -8.69 -8.77
CA PRO A 155 -3.88 -8.80 -7.51
C PRO A 155 -2.99 -9.32 -6.36
N LYS A 156 -2.12 -10.28 -6.63
CA LYS A 156 -1.16 -10.79 -5.65
C LYS A 156 -0.03 -9.78 -5.37
N GLN A 157 0.50 -9.15 -6.41
CA GLN A 157 1.64 -8.24 -6.31
C GLN A 157 1.27 -6.91 -5.64
N PHE A 158 0.12 -6.35 -5.99
CA PHE A 158 -0.32 -5.02 -5.55
C PHE A 158 -1.39 -5.04 -4.45
N GLY A 159 -1.86 -6.22 -4.02
CA GLY A 159 -2.92 -6.34 -3.02
C GLY A 159 -2.62 -5.60 -1.71
N ARG A 160 -1.35 -5.56 -1.26
CA ARG A 160 -0.95 -4.79 -0.06
C ARG A 160 -1.11 -3.29 -0.24
N LEU A 161 -0.83 -2.77 -1.44
CA LEU A 161 -1.06 -1.36 -1.77
C LEU A 161 -2.55 -1.05 -1.76
N ALA A 162 -3.36 -1.91 -2.38
CA ALA A 162 -4.82 -1.78 -2.39
C ALA A 162 -5.42 -1.77 -0.98
N VAL A 163 -4.98 -2.66 -0.08
CA VAL A 163 -5.41 -2.65 1.32
C VAL A 163 -5.05 -1.34 2.02
N ARG A 164 -3.87 -0.80 1.76
CA ARG A 164 -3.42 0.46 2.34
C ARG A 164 -4.25 1.63 1.82
N GLN A 165 -4.48 1.69 0.50
CA GLN A 165 -5.30 2.71 -0.14
C GLN A 165 -6.75 2.64 0.35
N ALA A 166 -7.36 1.46 0.39
CA ALA A 166 -8.72 1.26 0.88
C ALA A 166 -8.92 1.79 2.31
N ARG A 167 -7.94 1.57 3.19
CA ARG A 167 -7.98 2.13 4.55
C ARG A 167 -7.92 3.65 4.56
N PHE A 168 -7.10 4.21 3.68
CA PHE A 168 -6.90 5.65 3.59
C PHE A 168 -8.12 6.35 3.00
N GLU A 169 -8.67 5.82 1.89
CA GLU A 169 -9.82 6.40 1.20
C GLU A 169 -11.17 6.03 1.85
N GLY A 170 -11.20 5.01 2.72
CA GLY A 170 -12.44 4.50 3.31
C GLY A 170 -13.29 3.65 2.37
N GLU A 171 -12.71 3.19 1.27
CA GLU A 171 -13.36 2.39 0.24
C GLU A 171 -13.19 0.89 0.46
N THR A 172 -13.81 0.06 -0.39
CA THR A 172 -13.59 -1.39 -0.33
C THR A 172 -12.22 -1.78 -0.89
N VAL A 173 -11.62 -2.84 -0.37
CA VAL A 173 -10.34 -3.35 -0.90
C VAL A 173 -10.46 -3.78 -2.37
N SER A 174 -11.65 -4.19 -2.81
CA SER A 174 -11.91 -4.56 -4.20
C SER A 174 -11.89 -3.35 -5.14
N ASP A 175 -12.41 -2.21 -4.72
CA ASP A 175 -12.37 -0.97 -5.50
C ASP A 175 -10.96 -0.40 -5.54
N ALA A 176 -10.28 -0.30 -4.39
CA ALA A 176 -8.88 0.09 -4.30
C ALA A 176 -7.97 -0.81 -5.16
N LEU A 177 -8.26 -2.11 -5.23
CA LEU A 177 -7.49 -3.02 -6.07
C LEU A 177 -7.66 -2.70 -7.55
N ALA A 178 -8.88 -2.42 -8.00
CA ALA A 178 -9.13 -2.02 -9.39
C ALA A 178 -8.42 -0.71 -9.74
N ASP A 179 -8.39 0.26 -8.82
CA ASP A 179 -7.69 1.52 -8.99
C ASP A 179 -6.17 1.34 -9.06
N VAL A 180 -5.60 0.59 -8.12
CA VAL A 180 -4.16 0.28 -8.10
C VAL A 180 -3.73 -0.49 -9.35
N LEU A 181 -4.52 -1.44 -9.85
CA LEU A 181 -4.22 -2.17 -11.09
C LEU A 181 -4.29 -1.25 -12.32
N THR A 182 -5.26 -0.34 -12.36
CA THR A 182 -5.36 0.67 -13.42
C THR A 182 -4.14 1.60 -13.40
N LEU A 183 -3.76 2.08 -12.22
CA LEU A 183 -2.57 2.90 -12.04
C LEU A 183 -1.29 2.12 -12.41
N ALA A 184 -1.21 0.83 -12.06
CA ALA A 184 -0.09 -0.02 -12.44
C ALA A 184 0.07 -0.14 -13.96
N TRP A 185 -1.03 -0.18 -14.71
CA TRP A 185 -1.00 -0.13 -16.16
C TRP A 185 -0.44 1.20 -16.68
N LEU A 186 -0.88 2.32 -16.13
CA LEU A 186 -0.40 3.65 -16.51
C LEU A 186 1.09 3.82 -16.19
N GLU A 187 1.53 3.35 -15.02
CA GLU A 187 2.92 3.37 -14.61
C GLU A 187 3.82 2.45 -15.45
N ALA A 188 3.33 1.31 -15.92
CA ALA A 188 4.07 0.49 -16.87
C ALA A 188 4.42 1.26 -18.14
N ARG A 189 3.47 2.08 -18.65
CA ARG A 189 3.69 2.94 -19.82
C ARG A 189 4.67 4.07 -19.54
N ALA A 190 4.50 4.76 -18.41
CA ALA A 190 5.34 5.90 -18.04
C ALA A 190 6.78 5.47 -17.71
N SER A 191 6.95 4.33 -17.04
CA SER A 191 8.24 3.84 -16.54
C SER A 191 8.91 2.79 -17.44
N ALA A 192 8.35 2.47 -18.61
CA ALA A 192 8.79 1.39 -19.49
C ALA A 192 10.30 1.39 -19.78
N ALA A 193 10.85 2.55 -20.15
CA ALA A 193 12.28 2.67 -20.46
C ALA A 193 13.17 2.33 -19.24
N SER A 194 12.74 2.62 -18.03
CA SER A 194 13.43 2.27 -16.79
C SER A 194 13.32 0.79 -16.48
N MET A 195 12.13 0.21 -16.70
CA MET A 195 11.88 -1.22 -16.51
C MET A 195 12.70 -2.08 -17.48
N ILE A 196 12.75 -1.70 -18.78
CA ILE A 196 13.51 -2.41 -19.82
C ILE A 196 15.00 -2.45 -19.48
N ARG A 197 15.56 -1.36 -18.94
CA ARG A 197 16.98 -1.30 -18.54
C ARG A 197 17.27 -1.98 -17.20
N ALA A 198 16.26 -2.27 -16.41
CA ALA A 198 16.45 -2.79 -15.08
C ALA A 198 16.83 -4.27 -15.08
N ARG A 199 17.68 -4.67 -14.12
CA ARG A 199 17.95 -6.10 -13.87
C ARG A 199 16.71 -6.87 -13.45
N ARG A 200 15.79 -6.22 -12.73
CA ARG A 200 14.55 -6.79 -12.20
C ARG A 200 13.38 -5.87 -12.54
N PRO A 201 12.78 -5.99 -13.75
CA PRO A 201 11.70 -5.11 -14.20
C PRO A 201 10.50 -5.02 -13.27
N TRP A 202 10.03 -6.16 -12.72
CA TRP A 202 8.94 -6.20 -11.75
C TRP A 202 9.22 -5.35 -10.51
N ALA A 203 10.43 -5.38 -9.99
CA ALA A 203 10.78 -4.59 -8.81
C ALA A 203 10.73 -3.07 -9.10
N VAL A 204 11.11 -2.66 -10.32
CA VAL A 204 10.99 -1.27 -10.77
C VAL A 204 9.53 -0.90 -10.96
N TRP A 205 8.75 -1.77 -11.59
CA TRP A 205 7.31 -1.56 -11.77
C TRP A 205 6.59 -1.42 -10.43
N SER A 206 6.77 -2.39 -9.53
CA SER A 206 6.15 -2.35 -8.20
C SER A 206 6.49 -1.07 -7.42
N ARG A 207 7.75 -0.62 -7.54
CA ARG A 207 8.16 0.62 -6.89
C ARG A 207 7.54 1.87 -7.52
N ALA A 208 7.41 1.91 -8.86
CA ALA A 208 6.74 3.02 -9.55
C ALA A 208 5.28 3.12 -9.11
N VAL A 209 4.57 1.98 -9.09
CA VAL A 209 3.17 1.91 -8.62
C VAL A 209 3.05 2.35 -7.15
N GLU A 210 3.95 1.88 -6.27
CA GLU A 210 3.95 2.31 -4.85
C GLU A 210 4.10 3.84 -4.73
N CYS A 211 4.97 4.45 -5.53
CA CYS A 211 5.16 5.89 -5.52
C CYS A 211 3.91 6.62 -6.06
N ALA A 212 3.34 6.15 -7.16
CA ALA A 212 2.16 6.77 -7.77
C ALA A 212 0.93 6.70 -6.87
N VAL A 213 0.66 5.55 -6.23
CA VAL A 213 -0.41 5.41 -5.22
C VAL A 213 -0.21 6.37 -4.05
N ALA A 214 1.04 6.53 -3.59
CA ALA A 214 1.32 7.46 -2.50
C ALA A 214 1.13 8.93 -2.91
N GLU A 215 1.51 9.30 -4.13
CA GLU A 215 1.31 10.65 -4.68
C GLU A 215 -0.19 10.97 -4.82
N GLU A 216 -0.98 10.04 -5.34
CA GLU A 216 -2.43 10.18 -5.46
C GLU A 216 -3.11 10.32 -4.09
N SER A 217 -2.73 9.47 -3.12
CA SER A 217 -3.25 9.56 -1.75
C SER A 217 -2.91 10.89 -1.08
N LEU A 218 -1.72 11.44 -1.33
CA LEU A 218 -1.30 12.73 -0.80
C LEU A 218 -2.08 13.88 -1.45
N ALA A 219 -2.30 13.86 -2.76
CA ALA A 219 -3.11 14.84 -3.47
C ALA A 219 -4.56 14.84 -2.96
N SER A 220 -5.15 13.66 -2.77
CA SER A 220 -6.49 13.50 -2.18
C SER A 220 -6.59 14.11 -0.77
N LEU A 221 -5.54 13.99 0.06
CA LEU A 221 -5.47 14.66 1.37
C LEU A 221 -5.44 16.18 1.25
N GLU A 222 -4.67 16.71 0.32
CA GLU A 222 -4.57 18.15 0.10
C GLU A 222 -5.93 18.73 -0.32
N ASP A 223 -6.64 18.05 -1.21
CA ASP A 223 -7.98 18.44 -1.66
C ASP A 223 -8.99 18.42 -0.50
N ARG A 224 -8.99 17.38 0.34
CA ARG A 224 -9.85 17.29 1.52
C ARG A 224 -9.54 18.37 2.54
N ASN A 225 -8.27 18.65 2.79
CA ASN A 225 -7.86 19.71 3.69
C ASN A 225 -8.25 21.10 3.16
N ALA A 226 -8.14 21.35 1.85
CA ALA A 226 -8.58 22.57 1.21
C ALA A 226 -10.10 22.77 1.33
N VAL A 227 -10.88 21.70 1.09
CA VAL A 227 -12.35 21.72 1.25
C VAL A 227 -12.75 22.01 2.70
N THR A 228 -12.08 21.40 3.67
CA THR A 228 -12.31 21.64 5.10
C THR A 228 -11.96 23.07 5.50
N ALA A 229 -10.86 23.60 4.98
CA ALA A 229 -10.43 24.99 5.24
C ALA A 229 -11.38 26.02 4.65
N MET A 230 -12.07 25.71 3.54
CA MET A 230 -13.10 26.54 2.93
C MET A 230 -14.47 26.47 3.63
N GLY A 231 -14.61 25.67 4.71
CA GLY A 231 -15.85 25.55 5.48
C GLY A 231 -16.98 24.83 4.75
N VAL A 232 -16.69 24.16 3.65
CA VAL A 232 -17.67 23.36 2.91
C VAL A 232 -17.80 22.01 3.62
N VAL A 233 -18.78 21.88 4.49
CA VAL A 233 -19.17 20.59 5.07
C VAL A 233 -20.03 19.88 4.01
N PRO A 234 -19.68 18.68 3.55
CA PRO A 234 -20.54 17.93 2.64
C PRO A 234 -21.87 17.63 3.35
N GLU A 235 -22.98 18.09 2.79
CA GLU A 235 -24.31 17.72 3.29
C GLU A 235 -24.49 16.19 3.14
N GLY A 236 -24.58 15.49 4.27
CA GLY A 236 -24.99 14.09 4.33
C GLY A 236 -23.98 13.07 4.83
N GLY A 237 -22.76 13.43 5.13
CA GLY A 237 -21.79 12.53 5.78
C GLY A 237 -21.64 12.87 7.26
N SER A 238 -21.81 11.89 8.14
CA SER A 238 -21.41 12.03 9.55
C SER A 238 -19.94 12.45 9.58
N PRO A 239 -19.57 13.54 10.24
CA PRO A 239 -18.21 14.04 10.16
C PRO A 239 -17.26 13.02 10.75
N LEU A 240 -16.41 12.45 9.89
CA LEU A 240 -15.06 11.99 10.21
C LEU A 240 -14.90 11.00 11.39
N ALA A 241 -15.90 10.16 11.70
CA ALA A 241 -15.72 9.12 12.70
C ALA A 241 -14.91 7.90 12.19
N GLY A 242 -14.68 7.76 10.89
CA GLY A 242 -14.03 6.59 10.31
C GLY A 242 -12.65 6.81 9.68
N GLY A 243 -12.38 7.95 9.07
CA GLY A 243 -11.14 8.15 8.32
C GLY A 243 -10.06 8.94 9.07
N ALA A 244 -10.45 10.02 9.73
CA ALA A 244 -9.51 10.81 10.53
C ALA A 244 -9.19 10.13 11.88
N GLY A 245 -10.11 9.32 12.42
CA GLY A 245 -9.89 8.60 13.67
C GLY A 245 -8.80 7.52 13.58
N GLU A 246 -8.67 6.82 12.45
CA GLU A 246 -7.62 5.78 12.31
C GLU A 246 -6.26 6.34 11.91
N LEU A 247 -6.22 7.47 11.21
CA LEU A 247 -4.98 8.26 11.10
C LEU A 247 -4.59 8.84 12.47
N TYR A 248 -5.58 9.21 13.28
CA TYR A 248 -5.38 9.68 14.64
C TYR A 248 -5.02 8.56 15.63
N VAL A 249 -5.51 7.34 15.47
CA VAL A 249 -5.07 6.20 16.33
C VAL A 249 -3.60 5.86 16.07
N GLY A 250 -3.14 5.91 14.82
CA GLY A 250 -1.70 5.83 14.53
C GLY A 250 -0.91 7.06 15.01
N ILE A 251 -1.52 8.23 15.07
CA ILE A 251 -0.93 9.48 15.59
C ILE A 251 -1.04 9.52 17.12
N ASP A 252 -2.09 8.98 17.73
CA ASP A 252 -2.24 8.93 19.19
C ASP A 252 -1.25 7.96 19.85
N GLU A 253 -0.89 6.86 19.21
CA GLU A 253 0.27 6.03 19.57
C GLU A 253 1.60 6.75 19.29
N LEU A 254 1.63 7.70 18.36
CA LEU A 254 2.77 8.52 17.99
C LEU A 254 2.79 9.89 18.70
N THR A 255 1.75 10.28 19.46
CA THR A 255 1.65 11.63 20.03
C THR A 255 2.85 12.00 20.90
N GLY A 256 3.31 11.11 21.76
CA GLY A 256 4.50 11.35 22.58
C GLY A 256 5.78 11.55 21.74
N PRO A 257 6.14 10.60 20.84
CA PRO A 257 7.32 10.71 20.00
C PRO A 257 7.24 11.83 18.97
N PHE A 258 6.05 12.08 18.42
CA PHE A 258 5.83 13.14 17.44
C PHE A 258 6.01 14.52 18.03
N VAL A 259 5.47 14.77 19.24
CA VAL A 259 5.68 16.01 20.00
C VAL A 259 7.17 16.18 20.33
N ARG A 260 7.88 15.13 20.73
CA ARG A 260 9.32 15.17 20.98
C ARG A 260 10.14 15.59 19.74
N VAL A 261 9.74 15.13 18.55
CA VAL A 261 10.37 15.55 17.28
C VAL A 261 10.17 17.05 17.04
N ILE A 262 8.93 17.53 17.20
CA ILE A 262 8.61 18.95 17.01
C ILE A 262 9.38 19.81 18.01
N ASP A 263 9.43 19.42 19.27
CA ASP A 263 10.16 20.16 20.32
C ASP A 263 11.66 20.17 20.04
N ALA A 264 12.25 19.04 19.64
CA ALA A 264 13.67 18.98 19.28
C ALA A 264 14.00 19.88 18.06
N LEU A 265 13.13 19.94 17.05
CA LEU A 265 13.30 20.82 15.90
C LEU A 265 13.20 22.31 16.29
N ARG A 266 12.29 22.64 17.20
CA ARG A 266 12.15 24.00 17.74
C ARG A 266 13.36 24.41 18.58
N GLU A 267 13.86 23.53 19.43
CA GLU A 267 15.11 23.72 20.20
C GLU A 267 16.30 23.87 19.29
N ALA A 268 16.33 23.20 18.13
CA ALA A 268 17.36 23.37 17.09
C ALA A 268 17.22 24.67 16.28
N GLY A 269 16.21 25.51 16.58
CA GLY A 269 16.04 26.85 15.97
C GLY A 269 15.05 26.88 14.81
N MET A 270 14.35 25.79 14.51
CA MET A 270 13.32 25.78 13.45
C MET A 270 12.07 26.57 13.89
N PRO A 271 11.48 27.43 13.02
CA PRO A 271 10.21 28.09 13.31
C PRO A 271 9.12 27.07 13.67
N SER A 272 8.32 27.36 14.70
CA SER A 272 7.31 26.43 15.24
C SER A 272 6.29 26.00 14.18
N THR A 273 5.87 26.90 13.28
CA THR A 273 4.95 26.61 12.18
C THR A 273 5.57 25.65 11.18
N LEU A 274 6.85 25.83 10.84
CA LEU A 274 7.57 24.94 9.93
C LEU A 274 7.82 23.57 10.57
N ALA A 275 8.26 23.54 11.83
CA ALA A 275 8.47 22.30 12.58
C ALA A 275 7.19 21.44 12.64
N TRP A 276 6.04 22.09 12.85
CA TRP A 276 4.74 21.41 12.85
C TRP A 276 4.34 20.95 11.44
N ALA A 277 4.22 21.87 10.46
CA ALA A 277 3.77 21.55 9.12
C ALA A 277 4.65 20.51 8.41
N GLY A 278 5.97 20.68 8.53
CA GLY A 278 6.94 19.74 7.97
C GLY A 278 6.88 18.36 8.63
N SER A 279 6.73 18.28 9.96
CA SER A 279 6.60 16.99 10.66
C SER A 279 5.32 16.26 10.28
N VAL A 280 4.19 16.98 10.16
CA VAL A 280 2.93 16.40 9.69
C VAL A 280 3.10 15.85 8.27
N ARG A 281 3.72 16.62 7.37
CA ARG A 281 3.95 16.16 5.98
C ARG A 281 4.88 14.95 5.91
N ILE A 282 5.97 14.93 6.67
CA ILE A 282 6.88 13.78 6.76
C ILE A 282 6.17 12.55 7.32
N ALA A 283 5.32 12.70 8.34
CA ALA A 283 4.53 11.60 8.89
C ALA A 283 3.52 11.05 7.87
N GLN A 284 2.85 11.92 7.11
CA GLN A 284 1.97 11.52 6.01
C GLN A 284 2.71 10.67 4.98
N ILE A 285 3.86 11.13 4.49
CA ILE A 285 4.69 10.37 3.55
C ILE A 285 5.09 9.01 4.15
N ALA A 286 5.52 9.00 5.41
CA ALA A 286 5.95 7.77 6.09
C ALA A 286 4.82 6.75 6.26
N ALA A 287 3.58 7.21 6.46
CA ALA A 287 2.41 6.35 6.61
C ALA A 287 2.00 5.65 5.30
N HIS A 288 2.33 6.23 4.14
CA HIS A 288 1.84 5.78 2.84
C HIS A 288 2.83 4.92 2.03
N VAL A 289 4.12 5.00 2.34
CA VAL A 289 5.16 4.27 1.60
C VAL A 289 6.06 3.44 2.51
N SER A 290 6.74 2.46 1.93
CA SER A 290 7.77 1.72 2.67
C SER A 290 8.90 2.65 3.11
N VAL A 291 9.55 2.36 4.24
CA VAL A 291 10.68 3.14 4.77
C VAL A 291 11.76 3.37 3.71
N ALA A 292 11.99 2.39 2.82
CA ALA A 292 12.96 2.51 1.74
C ALA A 292 12.61 3.61 0.73
N ASN A 293 11.33 3.84 0.47
CA ASN A 293 10.83 4.83 -0.48
C ASN A 293 10.52 6.18 0.17
N ALA A 294 10.10 6.20 1.43
CA ALA A 294 9.75 7.39 2.18
C ALA A 294 10.83 8.49 2.12
N HIS A 295 12.11 8.13 2.29
CA HIS A 295 13.22 9.07 2.19
C HIS A 295 13.39 9.68 0.77
N THR A 296 13.03 8.93 -0.26
CA THR A 296 13.12 9.42 -1.65
C THR A 296 11.94 10.31 -1.97
N MET A 297 10.75 9.94 -1.50
CA MET A 297 9.53 10.73 -1.62
C MET A 297 9.67 12.07 -0.89
N ALA A 298 10.08 12.05 0.39
CA ALA A 298 10.31 13.28 1.16
C ALA A 298 11.26 14.25 0.44
N ALA A 299 12.33 13.74 -0.16
CA ALA A 299 13.29 14.57 -0.88
C ALA A 299 12.77 15.21 -2.18
N ARG A 300 11.65 14.72 -2.70
CA ARG A 300 11.03 15.20 -3.95
C ARG A 300 9.66 15.85 -3.71
N ASP A 301 9.24 15.91 -2.47
CA ASP A 301 7.91 16.40 -2.11
C ASP A 301 7.79 17.91 -2.37
N ALA A 302 6.81 18.27 -3.19
CA ALA A 302 6.59 19.66 -3.60
C ALA A 302 6.12 20.55 -2.43
N THR A 303 5.34 19.99 -1.49
CA THR A 303 4.87 20.70 -0.29
C THR A 303 6.03 21.05 0.63
N LEU A 304 6.94 20.11 0.90
CA LEU A 304 8.14 20.39 1.68
C LEU A 304 9.03 21.42 0.97
N ALA A 305 9.16 21.34 -0.35
CA ALA A 305 9.90 22.32 -1.14
C ALA A 305 9.25 23.73 -1.06
N SER A 306 7.94 23.84 -1.10
CA SER A 306 7.21 25.11 -0.95
C SER A 306 7.35 25.70 0.45
N LEU A 307 7.56 24.88 1.48
CA LEU A 307 7.89 25.29 2.83
C LEU A 307 9.37 25.72 3.01
N GLY A 308 10.17 25.68 1.94
CA GLY A 308 11.58 26.02 1.96
C GLY A 308 12.51 24.87 2.44
N VAL A 309 11.97 23.66 2.58
CA VAL A 309 12.74 22.50 3.05
C VAL A 309 13.56 21.93 1.88
N SER A 310 14.89 21.90 2.05
CA SER A 310 15.76 21.32 1.03
C SER A 310 15.59 19.79 0.94
N PRO A 311 15.88 19.16 -0.23
CA PRO A 311 15.82 17.71 -0.36
C PRO A 311 16.70 16.94 0.65
N ARG A 312 17.79 17.55 1.10
CA ARG A 312 18.69 17.00 2.12
C ARG A 312 18.04 17.06 3.51
N ALA A 313 17.46 18.21 3.87
CA ALA A 313 16.75 18.40 5.13
C ALA A 313 15.52 17.48 5.20
N ALA A 314 14.75 17.34 4.13
CA ALA A 314 13.60 16.43 4.06
C ALA A 314 13.99 14.96 4.31
N ARG A 315 15.13 14.50 3.75
CA ARG A 315 15.65 13.15 4.05
C ARG A 315 16.10 13.00 5.49
N ALA A 316 16.78 14.00 6.05
CA ALA A 316 17.19 14.01 7.44
C ALA A 316 15.99 13.99 8.38
N TRP A 317 14.96 14.77 8.05
CA TRP A 317 13.69 14.79 8.79
C TRP A 317 12.97 13.44 8.76
N MET A 318 12.91 12.79 7.59
CA MET A 318 12.40 11.44 7.48
C MET A 318 13.21 10.46 8.33
N THR A 319 14.54 10.58 8.35
CA THR A 319 15.38 9.75 9.21
C THR A 319 15.10 10.00 10.70
N LEU A 320 14.91 11.25 11.10
CA LEU A 320 14.57 11.63 12.46
C LEU A 320 13.25 10.95 12.91
N LEU A 321 12.22 10.93 12.05
CA LEU A 321 10.92 10.38 12.41
C LEU A 321 10.88 8.84 12.36
N VAL A 322 11.37 8.22 11.29
CA VAL A 322 11.19 6.78 11.03
C VAL A 322 12.48 5.95 11.09
N GLY A 323 13.60 6.58 11.36
CA GLY A 323 14.91 5.93 11.38
C GLY A 323 15.59 5.85 10.00
N SER A 324 16.83 5.39 9.99
CA SER A 324 17.59 5.22 8.75
C SER A 324 17.17 3.96 7.98
N ARG A 325 17.32 3.99 6.64
CA ARG A 325 17.05 2.83 5.77
C ARG A 325 17.82 1.56 6.16
N ARG A 326 18.98 1.69 6.78
CA ARG A 326 19.86 0.58 7.17
C ARG A 326 19.74 0.20 8.64
N GLY A 327 18.84 0.85 9.39
CA GLY A 327 18.70 0.63 10.83
C GLY A 327 19.88 1.12 11.68
N THR A 328 20.77 1.95 11.10
CA THR A 328 21.94 2.50 11.81
C THR A 328 21.60 3.70 12.67
N VAL A 329 20.45 4.33 12.44
CA VAL A 329 19.93 5.46 13.21
C VAL A 329 18.55 5.08 13.71
N SER A 330 18.32 5.18 15.01
CA SER A 330 17.03 4.90 15.64
C SER A 330 15.98 5.92 15.21
N ASN A 331 14.72 5.50 15.15
CA ASN A 331 13.59 6.39 14.93
C ASN A 331 13.27 7.20 16.19
N ALA A 332 12.39 8.18 16.08
CA ALA A 332 11.99 9.05 17.18
C ALA A 332 11.34 8.31 18.38
N LEU A 333 10.82 7.08 18.18
CA LEU A 333 10.29 6.24 19.25
C LEU A 333 11.39 5.70 20.15
N ASP A 334 12.51 5.26 19.53
CA ASP A 334 13.59 4.54 20.20
C ASP A 334 14.80 5.44 20.56
N ALA A 335 14.86 6.66 20.00
CA ALA A 335 15.96 7.59 20.22
C ALA A 335 15.92 8.23 21.62
N ASP A 336 17.07 8.32 22.29
CA ASP A 336 17.23 9.14 23.48
C ASP A 336 17.19 10.65 23.11
N GLN A 337 17.02 11.51 24.13
CA GLN A 337 16.84 12.94 23.90
C GLN A 337 18.08 13.62 23.29
N LYS A 338 19.28 13.14 23.60
CA LYS A 338 20.52 13.66 23.06
C LYS A 338 20.65 13.33 21.56
N SER A 339 20.41 12.07 21.20
CA SER A 339 20.42 11.61 19.81
C SER A 339 19.37 12.33 18.97
N LEU A 340 18.19 12.58 19.55
CA LEU A 340 17.11 13.31 18.89
C LEU A 340 17.51 14.77 18.62
N ALA A 341 18.13 15.44 19.58
CA ALA A 341 18.61 16.81 19.44
C ALA A 341 19.72 16.94 18.38
N GLU A 342 20.69 16.00 18.37
CA GLU A 342 21.76 15.97 17.36
C GLU A 342 21.19 15.79 15.93
N GLN A 343 20.19 14.93 15.77
CA GLN A 343 19.51 14.70 14.49
C GLN A 343 18.67 15.92 14.08
N ALA A 344 17.95 16.54 15.01
CA ALA A 344 17.15 17.73 14.75
C ALA A 344 18.01 18.90 14.25
N ALA A 345 19.23 19.07 14.80
CA ALA A 345 20.18 20.09 14.36
C ALA A 345 20.66 19.90 12.90
N VAL A 346 20.56 18.70 12.33
CA VAL A 346 20.88 18.45 10.91
C VAL A 346 19.71 18.85 10.00
N VAL A 347 18.49 18.86 10.53
CA VAL A 347 17.26 19.22 9.81
C VAL A 347 17.04 20.73 9.79
N ALA A 348 17.22 21.37 10.95
CA ALA A 348 17.08 22.82 11.14
C ALA A 348 18.21 23.60 10.45
#